data_0a4b3100f25cc0417f87f590719445c5
#
_entry.id   0a4b3100f25cc0417f87f590719445c5
#
_cell.length_a   1.000
_cell.length_b   1.000
_cell.length_c   1.000
_cell.angle_alpha   90.00
_cell.angle_beta   90.00
_cell.angle_gamma   90.00
#
_symmetry.space_group_name_H-M   'P 1'
#
loop_
_entity.id
_entity.type
_entity.pdbx_description
1 polymer ?
#
loop_
_entity_poly.entity_id
_entity_poly.type
_entity_poly.pdbx_seq_one_letter_code
_entity_poly.pdbx_strand_id
1 'polypeptide(L)'
;KFHLKEVINASGKMTILGVSKVSEAVLAAQRFGGEHFFEMSELSVQTGAFLANLLKVEDAQIVSSASAGIAQSVAALIGKGSLYHAYHPYTEKIEQREIVLPKGHNVDYGTPVEVMVAQGGGQVVEAGYANMCSPEHVEMMISEKTAAILYIKSHHTVQKSMLTVAEAAKVAQRHKVPLIVDAAAEEDLFKYTEAGADLVIYSGAKAIEGPSAGLVVGKKEYIDWVRLQGKGIGRAMKIGKDNILGFTQAVEEYLAHGSESGASMQERLKPFVEAINNLSDLTAKIVQDGAGRDIYRASVKVDGRKTAKEVIQALKAESPAIYTREYQANNGIIEFDIRSVNQEEMNKIVQRLQEIMDTKEK
;
A
#
# COMPACT_ATOMS: atom_id res chain seq x y z
N LYS A 1 -4.84 -14.61 -26.77
CA LYS A 1 -5.91 -15.38 -26.14
C LYS A 1 -6.91 -14.48 -25.39
N PHE A 2 -6.39 -13.54 -24.59
CA PHE A 2 -7.24 -12.69 -23.73
C PHE A 2 -7.52 -11.31 -24.34
N HIS A 3 -6.86 -10.94 -25.43
CA HIS A 3 -6.97 -9.63 -26.10
C HIS A 3 -6.79 -8.45 -25.12
N LEU A 4 -5.92 -8.63 -24.11
CA LEU A 4 -5.60 -7.56 -23.17
C LEU A 4 -4.63 -6.59 -23.83
N LYS A 5 -4.85 -5.30 -23.59
CA LYS A 5 -3.96 -4.24 -24.02
C LYS A 5 -2.74 -4.20 -23.08
N GLU A 6 -1.54 -4.25 -23.64
CA GLU A 6 -0.32 -4.02 -22.85
C GLU A 6 -0.26 -2.58 -22.36
N VAL A 7 0.35 -2.41 -21.18
CA VAL A 7 0.49 -1.11 -20.53
C VAL A 7 1.92 -0.88 -20.09
N ILE A 8 2.47 0.28 -20.47
CA ILE A 8 3.67 0.85 -19.85
C ILE A 8 3.17 1.79 -18.73
N ASN A 9 3.48 1.42 -17.49
CA ASN A 9 3.03 2.19 -16.33
C ASN A 9 4.05 3.22 -15.89
N ALA A 10 3.95 4.44 -16.40
CA ALA A 10 4.69 5.61 -15.94
C ALA A 10 3.83 6.55 -15.06
N SER A 11 2.75 6.04 -14.46
CA SER A 11 1.90 6.79 -13.52
C SER A 11 2.27 6.57 -12.05
N GLY A 12 3.13 5.56 -11.78
CA GLY A 12 3.46 5.09 -10.44
C GLY A 12 2.62 3.89 -9.99
N LYS A 13 2.64 3.57 -8.70
CA LYS A 13 1.98 2.39 -8.13
C LYS A 13 0.47 2.61 -8.00
N MET A 14 -0.29 2.23 -9.04
CA MET A 14 -1.73 2.43 -9.15
C MET A 14 -2.48 1.10 -9.12
N THR A 15 -3.48 0.97 -8.25
CA THR A 15 -4.31 -0.24 -8.13
C THR A 15 -4.97 -0.63 -9.45
N ILE A 16 -5.44 0.36 -10.23
CA ILE A 16 -6.07 0.12 -11.53
C ILE A 16 -5.16 -0.51 -12.58
N LEU A 17 -3.83 -0.47 -12.37
CA LEU A 17 -2.81 -1.06 -13.24
C LEU A 17 -2.10 -2.26 -12.61
N GLY A 18 -2.60 -2.81 -11.50
CA GLY A 18 -2.02 -3.95 -10.82
C GLY A 18 -0.87 -3.62 -9.87
N VAL A 19 -0.65 -2.34 -9.55
CA VAL A 19 0.30 -1.77 -8.58
C VAL A 19 1.77 -1.92 -8.97
N SER A 20 2.35 -3.14 -8.94
CA SER A 20 3.78 -3.40 -9.16
C SER A 20 4.02 -4.58 -10.08
N LYS A 21 5.15 -4.59 -10.75
CA LYS A 21 5.76 -5.78 -11.34
C LYS A 21 6.62 -6.47 -10.26
N VAL A 22 6.63 -7.78 -10.26
CA VAL A 22 7.45 -8.57 -9.32
C VAL A 22 8.77 -8.98 -9.97
N SER A 23 9.80 -9.25 -9.15
CA SER A 23 11.11 -9.70 -9.59
C SER A 23 11.09 -11.16 -10.09
N GLU A 24 12.15 -11.57 -10.81
CA GLU A 24 12.33 -12.98 -11.23
C GLU A 24 12.43 -13.94 -10.04
N ALA A 25 13.05 -13.53 -8.94
CA ALA A 25 13.14 -14.37 -7.74
C ALA A 25 11.76 -14.54 -7.09
N VAL A 26 10.94 -13.47 -7.05
CA VAL A 26 9.56 -13.55 -6.59
C VAL A 26 8.73 -14.47 -7.51
N LEU A 27 8.89 -14.38 -8.84
CA LEU A 27 8.22 -15.28 -9.80
C LEU A 27 8.65 -16.73 -9.61
N ALA A 28 9.94 -16.98 -9.35
CA ALA A 28 10.44 -18.32 -9.04
C ALA A 28 9.84 -18.89 -7.75
N ALA A 29 9.74 -18.07 -6.69
CA ALA A 29 9.09 -18.47 -5.45
C ALA A 29 7.59 -18.74 -5.62
N GLN A 30 6.89 -17.93 -6.42
CA GLN A 30 5.49 -18.18 -6.77
C GLN A 30 5.33 -19.48 -7.57
N ARG A 31 6.20 -19.74 -8.53
CA ARG A 31 6.22 -20.99 -9.30
C ARG A 31 6.42 -22.20 -8.38
N PHE A 32 7.43 -22.14 -7.50
CA PHE A 32 7.67 -23.18 -6.50
C PHE A 32 6.42 -23.44 -5.65
N GLY A 33 5.77 -22.38 -5.15
CA GLY A 33 4.51 -22.47 -4.41
C GLY A 33 3.38 -23.10 -5.23
N GLY A 34 3.30 -22.80 -6.54
CA GLY A 34 2.32 -23.37 -7.46
C GLY A 34 2.53 -24.86 -7.70
N GLU A 35 3.77 -25.29 -7.87
CA GLU A 35 4.16 -26.66 -8.24
C GLU A 35 4.09 -27.66 -7.06
N HIS A 36 4.07 -27.19 -5.79
CA HIS A 36 4.14 -28.06 -4.62
C HIS A 36 2.89 -27.94 -3.72
N PHE A 37 2.64 -28.99 -2.94
CA PHE A 37 1.63 -28.98 -1.88
C PHE A 37 2.28 -28.77 -0.51
N PHE A 38 1.60 -28.04 0.36
CA PHE A 38 2.01 -27.77 1.74
C PHE A 38 0.80 -27.91 2.67
N GLU A 39 1.05 -28.26 3.91
CA GLU A 39 0.05 -28.02 4.97
C GLU A 39 -0.08 -26.52 5.18
N MET A 40 -1.23 -25.95 4.82
CA MET A 40 -1.44 -24.49 4.80
C MET A 40 -1.30 -23.84 6.17
N SER A 41 -1.62 -24.57 7.25
CA SER A 41 -1.40 -24.11 8.63
C SER A 41 0.08 -24.00 8.96
N GLU A 42 0.87 -24.99 8.57
CA GLU A 42 2.33 -24.99 8.76
C GLU A 42 2.97 -23.90 7.90
N LEU A 43 2.63 -23.81 6.62
CA LEU A 43 3.14 -22.77 5.71
C LEU A 43 2.92 -21.37 6.29
N SER A 44 1.70 -21.09 6.79
CA SER A 44 1.36 -19.81 7.39
C SER A 44 2.19 -19.50 8.64
N VAL A 45 2.40 -20.48 9.52
CA VAL A 45 3.17 -20.29 10.75
C VAL A 45 4.66 -20.13 10.44
N GLN A 46 5.22 -20.98 9.57
CA GLN A 46 6.67 -20.95 9.25
C GLN A 46 7.06 -19.68 8.50
N THR A 47 6.27 -19.27 7.49
CA THR A 47 6.54 -18.00 6.79
C THR A 47 6.34 -16.79 7.70
N GLY A 48 5.35 -16.82 8.60
CA GLY A 48 5.17 -15.81 9.62
C GLY A 48 6.36 -15.69 10.57
N ALA A 49 6.83 -16.81 11.10
CA ALA A 49 8.00 -16.85 11.99
C ALA A 49 9.28 -16.37 11.27
N PHE A 50 9.47 -16.76 10.00
CA PHE A 50 10.59 -16.29 9.18
C PHE A 50 10.57 -14.75 9.05
N LEU A 51 9.42 -14.19 8.66
CA LEU A 51 9.27 -12.74 8.51
C LEU A 51 9.39 -12.01 9.84
N ALA A 52 8.85 -12.57 10.93
CA ALA A 52 8.98 -12.01 12.28
C ALA A 52 10.45 -11.90 12.71
N ASN A 53 11.26 -12.91 12.42
CA ASN A 53 12.69 -12.86 12.68
C ASN A 53 13.41 -11.77 11.88
N LEU A 54 13.10 -11.64 10.58
CA LEU A 54 13.68 -10.60 9.75
C LEU A 54 13.30 -9.18 10.22
N LEU A 55 12.06 -9.01 10.66
CA LEU A 55 11.49 -7.71 11.07
C LEU A 55 11.66 -7.43 12.58
N LYS A 56 12.28 -8.36 13.33
CA LYS A 56 12.53 -8.25 14.79
C LYS A 56 11.24 -7.97 15.59
N VAL A 57 10.16 -8.64 15.21
CA VAL A 57 8.87 -8.60 15.89
C VAL A 57 8.54 -9.96 16.52
N GLU A 58 7.53 -10.02 17.40
CA GLU A 58 7.20 -11.28 18.06
C GLU A 58 6.64 -12.33 17.09
N ASP A 59 5.77 -11.91 16.15
CA ASP A 59 5.17 -12.78 15.14
C ASP A 59 4.65 -11.99 13.95
N ALA A 60 4.32 -12.69 12.85
CA ALA A 60 3.78 -12.11 11.63
C ALA A 60 2.77 -13.05 10.95
N GLN A 61 1.83 -12.46 10.19
CA GLN A 61 0.85 -13.19 9.40
C GLN A 61 0.72 -12.56 8.03
N ILE A 62 0.87 -13.39 6.99
CA ILE A 62 0.58 -12.98 5.61
C ILE A 62 -0.92 -13.13 5.35
N VAL A 63 -1.53 -12.08 4.82
CA VAL A 63 -2.94 -12.00 4.45
C VAL A 63 -3.08 -11.60 2.97
N SER A 64 -4.30 -11.65 2.41
CA SER A 64 -4.50 -11.41 0.97
C SER A 64 -4.33 -9.95 0.53
N SER A 65 -4.42 -9.00 1.46
CA SER A 65 -4.23 -7.57 1.21
C SER A 65 -4.09 -6.81 2.53
N ALA A 66 -3.60 -5.57 2.51
CA ALA A 66 -3.63 -4.71 3.69
C ALA A 66 -5.05 -4.47 4.20
N SER A 67 -6.03 -4.29 3.31
CA SER A 67 -7.45 -4.16 3.67
C SER A 67 -7.97 -5.40 4.41
N ALA A 68 -7.62 -6.60 3.95
CA ALA A 68 -7.92 -7.84 4.66
C ALA A 68 -7.20 -7.90 6.02
N GLY A 69 -5.99 -7.35 6.11
CA GLY A 69 -5.24 -7.20 7.35
C GLY A 69 -5.98 -6.34 8.37
N ILE A 70 -6.54 -5.20 7.95
CA ILE A 70 -7.35 -4.33 8.81
C ILE A 70 -8.56 -5.09 9.33
N ALA A 71 -9.37 -5.68 8.45
CA ALA A 71 -10.59 -6.41 8.83
C ALA A 71 -10.30 -7.58 9.79
N GLN A 72 -9.27 -8.38 9.48
CA GLN A 72 -8.88 -9.52 10.33
C GLN A 72 -8.28 -9.07 11.67
N SER A 73 -7.51 -7.98 11.71
CA SER A 73 -6.96 -7.42 12.95
C SER A 73 -8.08 -6.90 13.86
N VAL A 74 -9.04 -6.17 13.30
CA VAL A 74 -10.23 -5.70 14.03
C VAL A 74 -10.99 -6.88 14.61
N ALA A 75 -11.33 -7.88 13.79
CA ALA A 75 -12.02 -9.08 14.25
C ALA A 75 -11.24 -9.86 15.32
N ALA A 76 -9.93 -9.93 15.20
CA ALA A 76 -9.03 -10.58 16.14
C ALA A 76 -9.10 -9.90 17.53
N LEU A 77 -8.99 -8.57 17.57
CA LEU A 77 -8.98 -7.80 18.81
C LEU A 77 -10.36 -7.73 19.48
N ILE A 78 -11.45 -7.78 18.72
CA ILE A 78 -12.81 -7.94 19.25
C ILE A 78 -12.99 -9.34 19.84
N GLY A 79 -12.58 -10.37 19.09
CA GLY A 79 -12.82 -11.77 19.43
C GLY A 79 -11.86 -12.34 20.48
N LYS A 80 -10.68 -11.77 20.67
CA LYS A 80 -9.67 -12.18 21.67
C LYS A 80 -9.44 -13.69 21.69
N GLY A 81 -9.25 -14.31 20.51
CA GLY A 81 -9.05 -15.75 20.37
C GLY A 81 -10.31 -16.62 20.51
N SER A 82 -11.50 -16.03 20.58
CA SER A 82 -12.76 -16.77 20.67
C SER A 82 -13.15 -17.41 19.34
N LEU A 83 -13.24 -18.74 19.30
CA LEU A 83 -13.78 -19.46 18.14
C LEU A 83 -15.26 -19.14 17.91
N TYR A 84 -16.03 -18.91 18.98
CA TYR A 84 -17.41 -18.47 18.85
C TYR A 84 -17.51 -17.15 18.08
N HIS A 85 -16.67 -16.16 18.42
CA HIS A 85 -16.65 -14.90 17.69
C HIS A 85 -16.21 -15.09 16.25
N ALA A 86 -15.20 -15.93 15.96
CA ALA A 86 -14.78 -16.20 14.60
C ALA A 86 -15.92 -16.72 13.71
N TYR A 87 -16.83 -17.53 14.28
CA TYR A 87 -18.01 -18.02 13.58
C TYR A 87 -19.20 -17.06 13.60
N HIS A 88 -19.24 -16.13 14.54
CA HIS A 88 -20.31 -15.16 14.73
C HIS A 88 -19.74 -13.73 14.89
N PRO A 89 -19.06 -13.18 13.85
CA PRO A 89 -18.30 -11.92 13.96
C PRO A 89 -19.17 -10.70 14.31
N TYR A 90 -20.46 -10.78 14.07
CA TYR A 90 -21.42 -9.69 14.30
C TYR A 90 -22.35 -9.95 15.52
N THR A 91 -21.96 -10.88 16.39
CA THR A 91 -22.77 -11.21 17.58
C THR A 91 -22.85 -10.01 18.54
N GLU A 92 -24.06 -9.71 19.03
CA GLU A 92 -24.29 -8.67 20.03
C GLU A 92 -23.81 -9.05 21.44
N LYS A 93 -23.43 -10.34 21.65
CA LYS A 93 -22.92 -10.82 22.94
C LYS A 93 -21.55 -10.23 23.31
N ILE A 94 -20.85 -9.63 22.37
CA ILE A 94 -19.57 -8.97 22.60
C ILE A 94 -19.79 -7.48 22.41
N GLU A 95 -19.70 -6.73 23.50
CA GLU A 95 -19.92 -5.27 23.49
C GLU A 95 -18.67 -4.49 23.09
N GLN A 96 -17.46 -5.01 23.34
CA GLN A 96 -16.20 -4.33 22.98
C GLN A 96 -15.96 -4.40 21.47
N ARG A 97 -16.50 -3.42 20.74
CA ARG A 97 -16.43 -3.33 19.27
C ARG A 97 -16.02 -1.97 18.75
N GLU A 98 -15.90 -0.99 19.62
CA GLU A 98 -15.53 0.35 19.23
C GLU A 98 -14.06 0.39 18.80
N ILE A 99 -13.81 0.96 17.62
CA ILE A 99 -12.47 1.22 17.08
C ILE A 99 -12.31 2.73 17.03
N VAL A 100 -11.50 3.25 17.93
CA VAL A 100 -11.22 4.70 18.00
C VAL A 100 -10.27 5.07 16.87
N LEU A 101 -10.68 6.03 16.05
CA LEU A 101 -9.97 6.46 14.84
C LEU A 101 -9.92 7.99 14.79
N PRO A 102 -8.74 8.63 14.61
CA PRO A 102 -8.70 10.06 14.35
C PRO A 102 -9.59 10.43 13.15
N LYS A 103 -10.46 11.42 13.31
CA LYS A 103 -11.42 11.79 12.25
C LYS A 103 -10.77 12.11 10.91
N GLY A 104 -9.61 12.78 10.93
CA GLY A 104 -8.82 13.03 9.70
C GLY A 104 -8.19 11.80 9.08
N HIS A 105 -8.31 10.62 9.71
CA HIS A 105 -7.88 9.32 9.20
C HIS A 105 -9.05 8.47 8.66
N ASN A 106 -10.30 8.89 8.85
CA ASN A 106 -11.45 8.23 8.25
C ASN A 106 -11.58 8.68 6.79
N VAL A 107 -10.87 7.99 5.91
CA VAL A 107 -10.67 8.37 4.50
C VAL A 107 -11.11 7.26 3.56
N ASP A 108 -11.40 7.66 2.32
CA ASP A 108 -11.58 6.77 1.18
C ASP A 108 -10.24 6.61 0.44
N TYR A 109 -9.79 5.36 0.30
CA TYR A 109 -8.59 5.00 -0.46
C TYR A 109 -8.91 4.10 -1.67
N GLY A 110 -10.16 4.20 -2.19
CA GLY A 110 -10.81 3.33 -3.16
C GLY A 110 -11.97 2.56 -2.54
N THR A 111 -12.07 2.58 -1.22
CA THR A 111 -13.22 2.24 -0.37
C THR A 111 -13.03 2.97 0.96
N PRO A 112 -14.10 3.38 1.66
CA PRO A 112 -13.98 3.96 3.00
C PRO A 112 -13.34 2.97 3.98
N VAL A 113 -12.42 3.43 4.82
CA VAL A 113 -11.72 2.58 5.80
C VAL A 113 -12.70 1.93 6.79
N GLU A 114 -13.79 2.61 7.11
CA GLU A 114 -14.86 2.08 7.98
C GLU A 114 -15.51 0.81 7.46
N VAL A 115 -15.48 0.55 6.14
CA VAL A 115 -15.96 -0.70 5.56
C VAL A 115 -15.11 -1.88 6.03
N MET A 116 -13.78 -1.70 6.13
CA MET A 116 -12.88 -2.74 6.64
C MET A 116 -13.07 -2.97 8.13
N VAL A 117 -13.30 -1.90 8.89
CA VAL A 117 -13.62 -1.99 10.31
C VAL A 117 -14.94 -2.74 10.52
N ALA A 118 -15.99 -2.39 9.76
CA ALA A 118 -17.29 -3.05 9.82
C ALA A 118 -17.22 -4.53 9.41
N GLN A 119 -16.42 -4.88 8.38
CA GLN A 119 -16.19 -6.29 8.01
C GLN A 119 -15.57 -7.10 9.15
N GLY A 120 -14.71 -6.48 9.97
CA GLY A 120 -14.16 -7.06 11.20
C GLY A 120 -15.17 -7.13 12.35
N GLY A 121 -16.38 -6.59 12.18
CA GLY A 121 -17.40 -6.48 13.21
C GLY A 121 -17.22 -5.28 14.14
N GLY A 122 -16.30 -4.36 13.80
CA GLY A 122 -16.04 -3.15 14.57
C GLY A 122 -16.99 -2.01 14.21
N GLN A 123 -17.03 -1.01 15.09
CA GLN A 123 -17.74 0.25 14.91
C GLN A 123 -16.74 1.40 15.08
N VAL A 124 -16.66 2.28 14.09
CA VAL A 124 -15.76 3.44 14.15
C VAL A 124 -16.28 4.46 15.15
N VAL A 125 -15.40 4.91 16.04
CA VAL A 125 -15.60 6.02 16.95
C VAL A 125 -14.58 7.10 16.58
N GLU A 126 -15.02 8.20 15.98
CA GLU A 126 -14.15 9.27 15.52
C GLU A 126 -13.63 10.11 16.68
N ALA A 127 -12.31 10.34 16.73
CA ALA A 127 -11.64 11.20 17.70
C ALA A 127 -11.15 12.49 17.07
N GLY A 128 -11.31 13.60 17.77
CA GLY A 128 -10.89 14.93 17.31
C GLY A 128 -11.69 15.46 16.13
N TYR A 129 -10.99 16.20 15.26
CA TYR A 129 -11.60 16.90 14.13
C TYR A 129 -10.93 16.49 12.81
N ALA A 130 -11.53 16.87 11.69
CA ALA A 130 -11.00 16.52 10.37
C ALA A 130 -9.55 16.99 10.14
N ASN A 131 -9.14 18.09 10.76
CA ASN A 131 -7.84 18.73 10.58
C ASN A 131 -6.96 18.73 11.84
N MET A 132 -7.42 18.15 12.94
CA MET A 132 -6.67 18.14 14.21
C MET A 132 -7.14 17.00 15.11
N CYS A 133 -6.19 16.25 15.66
CA CYS A 133 -6.43 15.26 16.70
C CYS A 133 -5.21 15.20 17.64
N SER A 134 -5.42 15.53 18.91
CA SER A 134 -4.41 15.38 19.96
C SER A 134 -4.59 14.05 20.71
N PRO A 135 -3.61 13.64 21.55
CA PRO A 135 -3.78 12.50 22.45
C PRO A 135 -5.03 12.55 23.32
N GLU A 136 -5.37 13.73 23.87
CA GLU A 136 -6.54 13.94 24.71
C GLU A 136 -7.84 13.70 23.95
N HIS A 137 -7.90 14.06 22.66
CA HIS A 137 -9.06 13.77 21.82
C HIS A 137 -9.29 12.26 21.67
N VAL A 138 -8.21 11.48 21.54
CA VAL A 138 -8.32 10.02 21.48
C VAL A 138 -8.75 9.47 22.84
N GLU A 139 -8.16 9.95 23.93
CA GLU A 139 -8.50 9.51 25.30
C GLU A 139 -9.99 9.73 25.64
N MET A 140 -10.54 10.89 25.26
CA MET A 140 -11.96 11.22 25.50
C MET A 140 -12.92 10.22 24.83
N MET A 141 -12.48 9.54 23.76
CA MET A 141 -13.32 8.61 22.99
C MET A 141 -13.14 7.16 23.42
N ILE A 142 -12.18 6.85 24.30
CA ILE A 142 -11.99 5.51 24.83
C ILE A 142 -13.03 5.22 25.91
N SER A 143 -13.71 4.10 25.78
CA SER A 143 -14.72 3.61 26.70
C SER A 143 -14.49 2.13 27.03
N GLU A 144 -15.32 1.54 27.90
CA GLU A 144 -15.32 0.11 28.17
C GLU A 144 -15.67 -0.74 26.94
N LYS A 145 -16.27 -0.12 25.91
CA LYS A 145 -16.61 -0.75 24.64
C LYS A 145 -15.49 -0.71 23.61
N THR A 146 -14.40 0.02 23.90
CA THR A 146 -13.27 0.17 22.98
C THR A 146 -12.48 -1.13 22.88
N ALA A 147 -12.39 -1.69 21.67
CA ALA A 147 -11.60 -2.87 21.35
C ALA A 147 -10.17 -2.53 20.92
N ALA A 148 -9.99 -1.42 20.20
CA ALA A 148 -8.66 -0.96 19.71
C ALA A 148 -8.69 0.51 19.31
N ILE A 149 -7.48 1.07 19.16
CA ILE A 149 -7.23 2.31 18.43
C ILE A 149 -6.70 1.93 17.05
N LEU A 150 -7.21 2.57 15.99
CA LEU A 150 -6.71 2.42 14.63
C LEU A 150 -6.08 3.74 14.16
N TYR A 151 -4.83 3.68 13.75
CA TYR A 151 -4.09 4.82 13.18
C TYR A 151 -3.77 4.54 11.72
N ILE A 152 -4.14 5.44 10.81
CA ILE A 152 -3.84 5.28 9.37
C ILE A 152 -2.67 6.18 8.97
N LYS A 153 -1.58 5.59 8.56
CA LYS A 153 -0.42 6.30 7.99
C LYS A 153 -0.49 6.24 6.47
N SER A 154 -1.01 7.30 5.87
CA SER A 154 -1.24 7.38 4.43
C SER A 154 -1.18 8.82 3.94
N HIS A 155 -0.85 9.01 2.66
CA HIS A 155 -0.96 10.32 2.00
C HIS A 155 -2.42 10.77 1.76
N HIS A 156 -3.39 9.88 1.93
CA HIS A 156 -4.82 10.23 1.89
C HIS A 156 -5.30 10.87 3.19
N THR A 157 -4.60 10.63 4.31
CA THR A 157 -5.00 11.11 5.62
C THR A 157 -4.38 12.47 5.94
N VAL A 158 -5.06 13.22 6.80
CA VAL A 158 -4.48 14.44 7.39
C VAL A 158 -3.39 14.03 8.38
N GLN A 159 -2.18 14.55 8.19
CA GLN A 159 -1.03 14.28 9.06
C GLN A 159 -0.62 15.51 9.88
N LYS A 160 -0.88 16.71 9.36
CA LYS A 160 -0.59 17.97 10.07
C LYS A 160 -1.55 18.15 11.25
N SER A 161 -1.02 18.50 12.40
CA SER A 161 -1.79 18.70 13.65
C SER A 161 -2.52 17.42 14.14
N MET A 162 -2.03 16.27 13.76
CA MET A 162 -2.45 14.96 14.30
C MET A 162 -1.41 14.45 15.29
N LEU A 163 -1.88 13.70 16.30
CA LEU A 163 -0.98 12.97 17.17
C LEU A 163 -0.07 12.05 16.34
N THR A 164 1.14 11.81 16.82
CA THR A 164 2.07 10.85 16.21
C THR A 164 1.70 9.41 16.58
N VAL A 165 2.24 8.43 15.85
CA VAL A 165 2.07 7.00 16.22
C VAL A 165 2.60 6.73 17.64
N ALA A 166 3.73 7.33 18.03
CA ALA A 166 4.30 7.18 19.37
C ALA A 166 3.38 7.77 20.47
N GLU A 167 2.70 8.87 20.21
CA GLU A 167 1.69 9.44 21.11
C GLU A 167 0.46 8.55 21.19
N ALA A 168 -0.03 8.04 20.05
CA ALA A 168 -1.13 7.06 20.02
C ALA A 168 -0.78 5.78 20.81
N ALA A 169 0.45 5.30 20.69
CA ALA A 169 0.94 4.14 21.44
C ALA A 169 0.96 4.40 22.97
N LYS A 170 1.35 5.60 23.40
CA LYS A 170 1.29 5.98 24.82
C LYS A 170 -0.15 6.05 25.36
N VAL A 171 -1.10 6.55 24.55
CA VAL A 171 -2.53 6.54 24.90
C VAL A 171 -3.02 5.10 25.02
N ALA A 172 -2.75 4.27 24.01
CA ALA A 172 -3.11 2.86 23.96
C ALA A 172 -2.63 2.10 25.20
N GLN A 173 -1.33 2.30 25.56
CA GLN A 173 -0.71 1.68 26.73
C GLN A 173 -1.38 2.12 28.04
N ARG A 174 -1.65 3.43 28.23
CA ARG A 174 -2.30 3.94 29.45
C ARG A 174 -3.70 3.35 29.65
N HIS A 175 -4.44 3.22 28.58
CA HIS A 175 -5.81 2.70 28.61
C HIS A 175 -5.90 1.16 28.43
N LYS A 176 -4.76 0.50 28.22
CA LYS A 176 -4.68 -0.96 28.00
C LYS A 176 -5.53 -1.43 26.83
N VAL A 177 -5.61 -0.63 25.78
CA VAL A 177 -6.27 -0.97 24.52
C VAL A 177 -5.19 -1.14 23.43
N PRO A 178 -5.31 -2.12 22.52
CA PRO A 178 -4.34 -2.32 21.45
C PRO A 178 -4.32 -1.16 20.44
N LEU A 179 -3.14 -0.88 19.88
CA LEU A 179 -2.96 0.04 18.76
C LEU A 179 -2.68 -0.73 17.46
N ILE A 180 -3.56 -0.57 16.48
CA ILE A 180 -3.36 -1.01 15.09
C ILE A 180 -2.84 0.19 14.28
N VAL A 181 -1.76 0.01 13.53
CA VAL A 181 -1.26 1.00 12.57
C VAL A 181 -1.40 0.44 11.16
N ASP A 182 -2.22 1.08 10.32
CA ASP A 182 -2.19 0.83 8.88
C ASP A 182 -1.06 1.66 8.25
N ALA A 183 0.00 0.99 7.86
CA ALA A 183 1.20 1.51 7.20
C ALA A 183 1.33 0.94 5.77
N ALA A 184 0.22 0.70 5.09
CA ALA A 184 0.17 -0.04 3.83
C ALA A 184 1.13 0.47 2.74
N ALA A 185 1.45 1.77 2.71
CA ALA A 185 2.30 2.39 1.70
C ALA A 185 3.66 2.84 2.24
N GLU A 186 3.95 2.58 3.50
CA GLU A 186 5.19 3.00 4.14
C GLU A 186 6.36 2.09 3.75
N GLU A 187 7.54 2.69 3.67
CA GLU A 187 8.76 2.01 3.24
C GLU A 187 9.56 1.45 4.43
N ASP A 188 9.44 2.06 5.60
CA ASP A 188 10.11 1.59 6.82
C ASP A 188 9.26 0.55 7.54
N LEU A 189 9.72 -0.69 7.54
CA LEU A 189 9.01 -1.84 8.11
C LEU A 189 9.27 -2.03 9.62
N PHE A 190 10.10 -1.19 10.27
CA PHE A 190 10.47 -1.29 11.69
C PHE A 190 9.84 -0.18 12.52
N LYS A 191 9.80 1.02 11.99
CA LYS A 191 9.49 2.27 12.67
C LYS A 191 8.25 2.24 13.56
N TYR A 192 7.17 1.58 13.13
CA TYR A 192 5.90 1.67 13.86
C TYR A 192 5.78 0.65 14.99
N THR A 193 6.40 -0.51 14.86
CA THR A 193 6.55 -1.46 15.97
C THR A 193 7.50 -0.91 17.04
N GLU A 194 8.60 -0.28 16.62
CA GLU A 194 9.52 0.43 17.52
C GLU A 194 8.85 1.62 18.22
N ALA A 195 7.91 2.29 17.56
CA ALA A 195 7.11 3.36 18.16
C ALA A 195 6.04 2.86 19.15
N GLY A 196 5.87 1.55 19.30
CA GLY A 196 4.98 0.91 20.27
C GLY A 196 3.62 0.49 19.72
N ALA A 197 3.44 0.38 18.40
CA ALA A 197 2.24 -0.22 17.83
C ALA A 197 2.17 -1.72 18.16
N ASP A 198 0.98 -2.20 18.50
CA ASP A 198 0.76 -3.61 18.84
C ASP A 198 0.60 -4.49 17.60
N LEU A 199 -0.03 -3.94 16.56
CA LEU A 199 -0.15 -4.52 15.21
C LEU A 199 0.17 -3.45 14.16
N VAL A 200 0.97 -3.82 13.16
CA VAL A 200 1.25 -2.96 12.00
C VAL A 200 0.92 -3.71 10.73
N ILE A 201 0.29 -3.03 9.77
CA ILE A 201 -0.20 -3.62 8.53
C ILE A 201 0.50 -2.98 7.34
N TYR A 202 1.10 -3.80 6.47
CA TYR A 202 1.75 -3.38 5.24
C TYR A 202 1.09 -4.00 4.01
N SER A 203 1.15 -3.31 2.87
CA SER A 203 0.71 -3.86 1.58
C SER A 203 1.87 -4.49 0.84
N GLY A 204 1.70 -5.72 0.39
CA GLY A 204 2.74 -6.44 -0.35
C GLY A 204 3.08 -5.82 -1.69
N ALA A 205 2.10 -5.29 -2.39
CA ALA A 205 2.29 -4.77 -3.74
C ALA A 205 2.73 -3.28 -3.79
N LYS A 206 2.82 -2.58 -2.66
CA LYS A 206 3.23 -1.16 -2.63
C LYS A 206 4.74 -1.01 -2.50
N ALA A 207 5.27 -0.63 -1.32
CA ALA A 207 6.70 -0.41 -1.13
C ALA A 207 7.52 -1.68 -1.39
N ILE A 208 7.03 -2.81 -0.92
CA ILE A 208 7.70 -4.13 -0.99
C ILE A 208 7.80 -4.67 -2.43
N GLU A 209 6.97 -4.18 -3.36
CA GLU A 209 6.94 -4.62 -4.78
C GLU A 209 6.68 -6.12 -4.97
N GLY A 210 6.01 -6.73 -4.00
CA GLY A 210 5.61 -8.13 -4.04
C GLY A 210 4.27 -8.37 -4.75
N PRO A 211 3.82 -9.64 -4.77
CA PRO A 211 2.51 -10.00 -5.30
C PRO A 211 1.38 -9.45 -4.42
N SER A 212 0.13 -9.63 -4.89
CA SER A 212 -1.03 -9.26 -4.09
C SER A 212 -1.05 -10.02 -2.77
N ALA A 213 -0.69 -9.30 -1.71
CA ALA A 213 -0.63 -9.76 -0.33
C ALA A 213 -0.69 -8.57 0.63
N GLY A 214 -0.88 -8.86 1.90
CA GLY A 214 -0.67 -7.95 3.02
C GLY A 214 0.13 -8.66 4.11
N LEU A 215 0.76 -7.87 4.96
CA LEU A 215 1.53 -8.35 6.11
C LEU A 215 0.98 -7.71 7.38
N VAL A 216 0.64 -8.51 8.35
CA VAL A 216 0.33 -8.06 9.72
C VAL A 216 1.46 -8.52 10.62
N VAL A 217 2.10 -7.60 11.32
CA VAL A 217 3.22 -7.88 12.25
C VAL A 217 2.92 -7.30 13.62
N GLY A 218 3.47 -7.88 14.65
CA GLY A 218 3.36 -7.36 16.00
C GLY A 218 3.37 -8.42 17.09
N LYS A 219 2.56 -8.23 18.13
CA LYS A 219 2.49 -9.12 19.29
C LYS A 219 1.96 -10.50 18.91
N LYS A 220 2.68 -11.53 19.37
CA LYS A 220 2.36 -12.92 19.05
C LYS A 220 0.91 -13.30 19.40
N GLU A 221 0.42 -12.90 20.56
CA GLU A 221 -0.94 -13.19 20.99
C GLU A 221 -1.98 -12.65 19.98
N TYR A 222 -1.79 -11.42 19.50
CA TYR A 222 -2.72 -10.80 18.56
C TYR A 222 -2.58 -11.43 17.16
N ILE A 223 -1.37 -11.79 16.75
CA ILE A 223 -1.15 -12.50 15.49
C ILE A 223 -1.81 -13.90 15.52
N ASP A 224 -1.76 -14.61 16.63
CA ASP A 224 -2.47 -15.89 16.79
C ASP A 224 -4.00 -15.70 16.65
N TRP A 225 -4.55 -14.59 17.16
CA TRP A 225 -5.97 -14.25 16.99
C TRP A 225 -6.29 -13.83 15.54
N VAL A 226 -5.36 -13.19 14.85
CA VAL A 226 -5.49 -12.90 13.40
C VAL A 226 -5.51 -14.21 12.59
N ARG A 227 -4.62 -15.17 12.89
CA ARG A 227 -4.63 -16.49 12.24
C ARG A 227 -5.97 -17.23 12.45
N LEU A 228 -6.56 -17.11 13.64
CA LEU A 228 -7.86 -17.72 13.94
C LEU A 228 -8.95 -17.20 12.99
N GLN A 229 -8.86 -15.98 12.49
CA GLN A 229 -9.82 -15.43 11.54
C GLN A 229 -9.87 -16.21 10.21
N GLY A 230 -8.86 -17.02 9.90
CA GLY A 230 -8.94 -17.99 8.81
C GLY A 230 -10.09 -19.00 8.92
N LYS A 231 -10.67 -19.19 10.13
CA LYS A 231 -11.90 -19.95 10.38
C LYS A 231 -13.17 -19.10 10.37
N GLY A 232 -13.03 -17.77 10.29
CA GLY A 232 -14.12 -16.80 10.26
C GLY A 232 -14.07 -15.97 8.97
N ILE A 233 -14.09 -14.64 9.12
CA ILE A 233 -14.10 -13.71 7.97
C ILE A 233 -12.91 -13.89 7.04
N GLY A 234 -11.74 -14.25 7.56
CA GLY A 234 -10.53 -14.50 6.78
C GLY A 234 -10.68 -15.67 5.80
N ARG A 235 -11.71 -16.54 5.97
CA ARG A 235 -12.00 -17.61 5.02
C ARG A 235 -12.41 -17.07 3.65
N ALA A 236 -13.11 -15.95 3.61
CA ALA A 236 -13.45 -15.26 2.37
C ALA A 236 -12.26 -14.44 1.80
N MET A 237 -11.23 -14.21 2.62
CA MET A 237 -10.03 -13.42 2.30
C MET A 237 -8.79 -14.33 2.16
N LYS A 238 -8.96 -15.51 1.58
CA LYS A 238 -7.86 -16.48 1.41
C LYS A 238 -6.73 -15.92 0.54
N ILE A 239 -5.50 -16.30 0.90
CA ILE A 239 -4.32 -16.12 0.06
C ILE A 239 -3.80 -17.49 -0.39
N GLY A 240 -3.32 -17.58 -1.63
CA GLY A 240 -2.74 -18.80 -2.19
C GLY A 240 -1.31 -19.03 -1.70
N LYS A 241 -0.88 -20.30 -1.68
CA LYS A 241 0.47 -20.72 -1.29
C LYS A 241 1.57 -20.10 -2.16
N ASP A 242 1.27 -19.90 -3.43
CA ASP A 242 2.10 -19.20 -4.39
C ASP A 242 2.36 -17.76 -4.00
N ASN A 243 1.30 -17.01 -3.67
CA ASN A 243 1.43 -15.63 -3.21
C ASN A 243 2.08 -15.53 -1.82
N ILE A 244 1.86 -16.50 -0.92
CA ILE A 244 2.54 -16.53 0.39
C ILE A 244 4.05 -16.62 0.19
N LEU A 245 4.52 -17.57 -0.62
CA LEU A 245 5.95 -17.76 -0.86
C LEU A 245 6.57 -16.63 -1.69
N GLY A 246 5.87 -16.17 -2.73
CA GLY A 246 6.33 -15.03 -3.52
C GLY A 246 6.41 -13.75 -2.69
N PHE A 247 5.46 -13.52 -1.78
CA PHE A 247 5.50 -12.36 -0.90
C PHE A 247 6.61 -12.47 0.14
N THR A 248 6.85 -13.67 0.71
CA THR A 248 7.97 -13.90 1.63
C THR A 248 9.31 -13.57 0.96
N GLN A 249 9.50 -14.01 -0.29
CA GLN A 249 10.68 -13.66 -1.09
C GLN A 249 10.79 -12.15 -1.36
N ALA A 250 9.67 -11.50 -1.66
CA ALA A 250 9.68 -10.05 -1.90
C ALA A 250 10.09 -9.23 -0.66
N VAL A 251 9.65 -9.64 0.54
CA VAL A 251 10.07 -8.98 1.79
C VAL A 251 11.57 -9.18 2.04
N GLU A 252 12.10 -10.37 1.81
CA GLU A 252 13.52 -10.67 1.95
C GLU A 252 14.37 -9.79 1.00
N GLU A 253 14.00 -9.71 -0.28
CA GLU A 253 14.66 -8.83 -1.25
C GLU A 253 14.57 -7.36 -0.86
N TYR A 254 13.39 -6.93 -0.43
CA TYR A 254 13.17 -5.55 0.00
C TYR A 254 14.05 -5.16 1.19
N LEU A 255 14.19 -6.04 2.17
CA LEU A 255 15.07 -5.80 3.32
C LEU A 255 16.56 -5.83 2.95
N ALA A 256 16.94 -6.58 1.91
CA ALA A 256 18.32 -6.64 1.43
C ALA A 256 18.71 -5.42 0.58
N HIS A 257 17.80 -4.89 -0.21
CA HIS A 257 18.11 -3.89 -1.24
C HIS A 257 17.40 -2.55 -1.06
N GLY A 258 16.26 -2.53 -0.33
CA GLY A 258 15.41 -1.34 -0.19
C GLY A 258 14.68 -0.95 -1.47
N SER A 259 14.06 0.23 -1.45
CA SER A 259 13.54 0.88 -2.66
C SER A 259 14.69 1.51 -3.47
N GLU A 260 14.49 1.68 -4.78
CA GLU A 260 15.44 2.41 -5.62
C GLU A 260 15.69 3.81 -5.04
N SER A 261 16.97 4.19 -4.84
CA SER A 261 17.32 5.49 -4.30
C SER A 261 17.00 6.62 -5.28
N GLY A 262 16.72 7.82 -4.75
CA GLY A 262 16.50 9.00 -5.58
C GLY A 262 17.70 9.34 -6.46
N ALA A 263 18.93 9.07 -6.01
CA ALA A 263 20.13 9.25 -6.83
C ALA A 263 20.12 8.33 -8.05
N SER A 264 19.79 7.04 -7.88
CA SER A 264 19.64 6.07 -8.97
C SER A 264 18.55 6.50 -9.95
N MET A 265 17.36 6.91 -9.43
CA MET A 265 16.29 7.43 -10.28
C MET A 265 16.72 8.63 -11.11
N GLN A 266 17.46 9.57 -10.52
CA GLN A 266 17.96 10.76 -11.24
C GLN A 266 18.92 10.38 -12.36
N GLU A 267 19.84 9.43 -12.12
CA GLU A 267 20.76 8.96 -13.16
C GLU A 267 20.00 8.32 -14.34
N ARG A 268 18.97 7.53 -14.08
CA ARG A 268 18.12 6.94 -15.12
C ARG A 268 17.28 7.99 -15.84
N LEU A 269 16.84 9.03 -15.14
CA LEU A 269 16.02 10.10 -15.71
C LEU A 269 16.81 11.06 -16.60
N LYS A 270 18.10 11.27 -16.37
CA LYS A 270 18.93 12.21 -17.16
C LYS A 270 18.83 11.96 -18.67
N PRO A 271 19.19 10.76 -19.18
CA PRO A 271 19.11 10.50 -20.63
C PRO A 271 17.66 10.52 -21.15
N PHE A 272 16.68 10.14 -20.35
CA PHE A 272 15.27 10.17 -20.69
C PHE A 272 14.76 11.61 -20.88
N VAL A 273 15.09 12.51 -19.94
CA VAL A 273 14.75 13.93 -20.01
C VAL A 273 15.46 14.61 -21.18
N GLU A 274 16.74 14.29 -21.42
CA GLU A 274 17.50 14.81 -22.57
C GLU A 274 16.84 14.37 -23.89
N ALA A 275 16.47 13.12 -24.02
CA ALA A 275 15.80 12.61 -25.22
C ALA A 275 14.45 13.32 -25.48
N ILE A 276 13.66 13.59 -24.43
CA ILE A 276 12.39 14.34 -24.56
C ILE A 276 12.67 15.82 -24.95
N ASN A 277 13.70 16.45 -24.40
CA ASN A 277 14.06 17.83 -24.73
C ASN A 277 14.55 18.03 -26.18
N ASN A 278 14.92 16.94 -26.85
CA ASN A 278 15.25 16.97 -28.29
C ASN A 278 13.99 16.91 -29.18
N LEU A 279 12.79 16.71 -28.62
CA LEU A 279 11.53 16.72 -29.35
C LEU A 279 10.95 18.14 -29.40
N SER A 280 10.29 18.47 -30.52
CA SER A 280 9.64 19.78 -30.67
C SER A 280 8.49 19.93 -29.69
N ASP A 281 8.27 21.15 -29.21
CA ASP A 281 7.13 21.53 -28.38
C ASP A 281 7.02 20.81 -27.02
N LEU A 282 8.11 20.22 -26.55
CA LEU A 282 8.19 19.59 -25.22
C LEU A 282 9.39 20.15 -24.45
N THR A 283 9.18 20.42 -23.16
CA THR A 283 10.24 20.82 -22.24
C THR A 283 10.19 19.94 -21.00
N ALA A 284 11.24 19.17 -20.77
CA ALA A 284 11.33 18.21 -19.67
C ALA A 284 12.35 18.61 -18.61
N LYS A 285 12.06 18.32 -17.35
CA LYS A 285 12.99 18.47 -16.22
C LYS A 285 12.76 17.37 -15.18
N ILE A 286 13.78 17.08 -14.39
CA ILE A 286 13.65 16.19 -13.23
C ILE A 286 13.05 16.98 -12.07
N VAL A 287 12.03 16.41 -11.42
CA VAL A 287 11.37 16.98 -10.25
C VAL A 287 11.28 15.94 -9.12
N GLN A 288 11.43 16.40 -7.89
CA GLN A 288 11.19 15.58 -6.72
C GLN A 288 9.69 15.46 -6.42
N ASP A 289 9.29 14.39 -5.77
CA ASP A 289 7.93 14.18 -5.28
C ASP A 289 7.45 15.33 -4.39
N GLY A 290 6.24 15.82 -4.62
CA GLY A 290 5.69 16.99 -3.92
C GLY A 290 5.50 16.80 -2.42
N ALA A 291 5.54 15.56 -1.90
CA ALA A 291 5.54 15.26 -0.47
C ALA A 291 6.94 15.17 0.14
N GLY A 292 8.00 15.50 -0.63
CA GLY A 292 9.39 15.49 -0.17
C GLY A 292 10.03 14.12 -0.03
N ARG A 293 9.38 13.06 -0.56
CA ARG A 293 9.97 11.71 -0.58
C ARG A 293 11.15 11.66 -1.56
N ASP A 294 12.06 10.71 -1.38
CA ASP A 294 13.21 10.47 -2.26
C ASP A 294 12.80 9.79 -3.58
N ILE A 295 11.77 10.34 -4.23
CA ILE A 295 11.19 9.87 -5.49
C ILE A 295 11.32 10.99 -6.52
N TYR A 296 11.91 10.68 -7.67
CA TYR A 296 12.11 11.64 -8.76
C TYR A 296 11.36 11.20 -10.01
N ARG A 297 10.89 12.18 -10.80
CA ARG A 297 10.11 12.00 -12.02
C ARG A 297 10.55 12.93 -13.11
N ALA A 298 10.26 12.57 -14.36
CA ALA A 298 10.33 13.51 -15.45
C ALA A 298 9.02 14.33 -15.49
N SER A 299 9.11 15.64 -15.34
CA SER A 299 8.01 16.58 -15.52
C SER A 299 8.15 17.20 -16.91
N VAL A 300 7.19 16.96 -17.77
CA VAL A 300 7.18 17.36 -19.18
C VAL A 300 6.11 18.41 -19.41
N LYS A 301 6.50 19.60 -19.79
CA LYS A 301 5.61 20.67 -20.21
C LYS A 301 5.35 20.53 -21.70
N VAL A 302 4.10 20.62 -22.10
CA VAL A 302 3.66 20.62 -23.48
C VAL A 302 3.45 22.07 -23.89
N ASP A 303 4.32 22.59 -24.79
CA ASP A 303 4.39 24.01 -25.17
C ASP A 303 3.80 24.29 -26.57
N GLY A 304 3.38 23.24 -27.28
CA GLY A 304 2.95 23.32 -28.68
C GLY A 304 1.45 23.52 -28.89
N ARG A 305 0.99 23.11 -30.08
CA ARG A 305 -0.41 23.20 -30.48
C ARG A 305 -1.31 22.24 -29.72
N LYS A 306 -0.77 21.07 -29.33
CA LYS A 306 -1.50 20.05 -28.56
C LYS A 306 -1.51 20.42 -27.09
N THR A 307 -2.61 20.13 -26.43
CA THR A 307 -2.70 20.22 -24.97
C THR A 307 -2.11 18.97 -24.32
N ALA A 308 -1.68 19.05 -23.05
CA ALA A 308 -1.24 17.89 -22.29
C ALA A 308 -2.31 16.78 -22.24
N LYS A 309 -3.60 17.15 -22.21
CA LYS A 309 -4.69 16.17 -22.20
C LYS A 309 -4.77 15.38 -23.52
N GLU A 310 -4.62 16.02 -24.66
CA GLU A 310 -4.60 15.37 -25.97
C GLU A 310 -3.40 14.43 -26.09
N VAL A 311 -2.22 14.85 -25.63
CA VAL A 311 -1.02 13.99 -25.58
C VAL A 311 -1.26 12.78 -24.68
N ILE A 312 -1.83 12.95 -23.47
CA ILE A 312 -2.19 11.86 -22.57
C ILE A 312 -3.16 10.87 -23.21
N GLN A 313 -4.19 11.38 -23.89
CA GLN A 313 -5.16 10.52 -24.59
C GLN A 313 -4.49 9.72 -25.71
N ALA A 314 -3.64 10.36 -26.49
CA ALA A 314 -2.89 9.71 -27.56
C ALA A 314 -1.90 8.64 -27.00
N LEU A 315 -1.22 8.90 -25.90
CA LEU A 315 -0.36 7.94 -25.22
C LEU A 315 -1.13 6.68 -24.80
N LYS A 316 -2.39 6.83 -24.37
CA LYS A 316 -3.24 5.70 -23.94
C LYS A 316 -3.93 4.98 -25.12
N ALA A 317 -4.03 5.62 -26.28
CA ALA A 317 -4.83 5.11 -27.39
C ALA A 317 -4.30 3.82 -28.01
N GLU A 318 -2.98 3.68 -28.15
CA GLU A 318 -2.34 2.57 -28.84
C GLU A 318 -1.81 1.48 -27.89
N SER A 319 -1.28 0.39 -28.47
CA SER A 319 -0.65 -0.70 -27.71
C SER A 319 0.89 -0.67 -27.94
N PRO A 320 1.70 -0.72 -26.86
CA PRO A 320 1.27 -0.63 -25.48
C PRO A 320 0.68 0.75 -25.13
N ALA A 321 -0.34 0.77 -24.26
CA ALA A 321 -0.87 2.03 -23.75
C ALA A 321 0.10 2.60 -22.70
N ILE A 322 0.39 3.89 -22.78
CA ILE A 322 1.32 4.56 -21.85
C ILE A 322 0.51 5.39 -20.85
N TYR A 323 0.57 5.01 -19.59
CA TYR A 323 -0.09 5.71 -18.49
C TYR A 323 0.89 6.62 -17.75
N THR A 324 0.47 7.85 -17.48
CA THR A 324 1.26 8.92 -16.88
C THR A 324 0.59 9.49 -15.63
N ARG A 325 1.28 10.32 -14.87
CA ARG A 325 0.68 11.10 -13.79
C ARG A 325 0.07 12.37 -14.39
N GLU A 326 -1.22 12.56 -14.15
CA GLU A 326 -2.05 13.53 -14.89
C GLU A 326 -2.53 14.70 -14.03
N TYR A 327 -2.12 14.78 -12.75
CA TYR A 327 -2.61 15.78 -11.79
C TYR A 327 -2.42 17.23 -12.26
N GLN A 328 -1.40 17.48 -13.08
CA GLN A 328 -1.08 18.80 -13.61
C GLN A 328 -1.42 18.96 -15.11
N ALA A 329 -2.21 18.07 -15.68
CA ALA A 329 -2.59 18.13 -17.10
C ALA A 329 -3.31 19.45 -17.47
N ASN A 330 -4.10 20.02 -16.55
CA ASN A 330 -4.74 21.34 -16.72
C ASN A 330 -3.72 22.50 -16.82
N ASN A 331 -2.52 22.31 -16.28
CA ASN A 331 -1.42 23.28 -16.34
C ASN A 331 -0.45 23.00 -17.51
N GLY A 332 -0.81 22.09 -18.42
CA GLY A 332 0.03 21.71 -19.56
C GLY A 332 1.18 20.77 -19.18
N ILE A 333 1.15 20.11 -18.03
CA ILE A 333 2.26 19.29 -17.53
C ILE A 333 1.84 17.82 -17.44
N ILE A 334 2.73 16.93 -17.92
CA ILE A 334 2.64 15.46 -17.78
C ILE A 334 3.85 15.00 -16.99
N GLU A 335 3.64 14.15 -15.98
CA GLU A 335 4.77 13.57 -15.23
C GLU A 335 4.91 12.08 -15.52
N PHE A 336 6.15 11.61 -15.66
CA PHE A 336 6.52 10.21 -15.84
C PHE A 336 7.24 9.70 -14.61
N ASP A 337 6.63 8.75 -13.91
CA ASP A 337 7.20 8.01 -12.80
C ASP A 337 7.85 6.73 -13.33
N ILE A 338 9.17 6.67 -13.31
CA ILE A 338 9.93 5.59 -13.97
C ILE A 338 10.20 4.38 -13.08
N ARG A 339 9.71 4.32 -11.85
CA ARG A 339 10.02 3.24 -10.92
C ARG A 339 9.64 1.85 -11.45
N SER A 340 8.57 1.77 -12.26
CA SER A 340 8.13 0.52 -12.89
C SER A 340 8.43 0.47 -14.39
N VAL A 341 9.29 1.35 -14.89
CA VAL A 341 9.60 1.52 -16.32
C VAL A 341 11.06 1.17 -16.54
N ASN A 342 11.35 0.21 -17.42
CA ASN A 342 12.71 -0.15 -17.79
C ASN A 342 13.23 0.72 -18.96
N GLN A 343 14.49 0.54 -19.36
CA GLN A 343 15.11 1.36 -20.40
C GLN A 343 14.43 1.22 -21.76
N GLU A 344 14.01 0.00 -22.14
CA GLU A 344 13.31 -0.24 -23.40
C GLU A 344 11.94 0.47 -23.43
N GLU A 345 11.22 0.40 -22.31
CA GLU A 345 9.95 1.10 -22.13
C GLU A 345 10.12 2.63 -22.16
N MET A 346 11.19 3.18 -21.56
CA MET A 346 11.52 4.61 -21.67
C MET A 346 11.77 5.02 -23.13
N ASN A 347 12.49 4.21 -23.90
CA ASN A 347 12.72 4.47 -25.32
C ASN A 347 11.41 4.46 -26.12
N LYS A 348 10.50 3.52 -25.82
CA LYS A 348 9.16 3.48 -26.43
C LYS A 348 8.32 4.71 -26.08
N ILE A 349 8.43 5.22 -24.85
CA ILE A 349 7.75 6.46 -24.45
C ILE A 349 8.25 7.64 -25.29
N VAL A 350 9.57 7.79 -25.44
CA VAL A 350 10.17 8.89 -26.25
C VAL A 350 9.71 8.78 -27.71
N GLN A 351 9.79 7.58 -28.31
CA GLN A 351 9.32 7.34 -29.67
C GLN A 351 7.86 7.73 -29.83
N ARG A 352 6.99 7.30 -28.89
CA ARG A 352 5.55 7.61 -28.97
C ARG A 352 5.28 9.10 -28.81
N LEU A 353 6.01 9.80 -27.94
CA LEU A 353 5.91 11.25 -27.81
C LEU A 353 6.29 11.93 -29.12
N GLN A 354 7.37 11.51 -29.79
CA GLN A 354 7.77 12.01 -31.09
C GLN A 354 6.67 11.84 -32.14
N GLU A 355 6.13 10.61 -32.29
CA GLU A 355 5.06 10.30 -33.23
C GLU A 355 3.82 11.18 -33.00
N ILE A 356 3.46 11.40 -31.72
CA ILE A 356 2.32 12.26 -31.36
C ILE A 356 2.58 13.71 -31.73
N MET A 357 3.78 14.23 -31.45
CA MET A 357 4.12 15.64 -31.71
C MET A 357 4.29 15.92 -33.21
N ASP A 358 4.82 14.96 -33.98
CA ASP A 358 5.03 15.08 -35.43
C ASP A 358 3.71 14.94 -36.23
N THR A 359 2.65 14.39 -35.64
CA THR A 359 1.36 14.21 -36.29
C THR A 359 0.72 15.58 -36.54
N LYS A 360 0.70 16.04 -37.80
CA LYS A 360 -0.08 17.21 -38.23
C LYS A 360 -1.56 16.84 -38.18
N GLU A 361 -2.36 17.64 -37.49
CA GLU A 361 -3.83 17.54 -37.63
C GLU A 361 -4.23 17.70 -39.10
N LYS A 362 -5.03 16.72 -39.57
CA LYS A 362 -5.63 16.78 -40.91
C LYS A 362 -6.82 17.73 -40.95
#